data_7da3d6d8ee8fab0ced124092454d503d
#
_entry.id   7da3d6d8ee8fab0ced124092454d503d
#
_cell.length_a   1.000
_cell.length_b   1.000
_cell.length_c   1.000
_cell.angle_alpha   90.00
_cell.angle_beta   90.00
_cell.angle_gamma   90.00
#
_symmetry.space_group_name_H-M   'P 1'
#
loop_
_entity.id
_entity.type
_entity.pdbx_description
1 polymer ?
#
loop_
_entity_poly.entity_id
_entity_poly.type
_entity_poly.pdbx_seq_one_letter_code
_entity_poly.pdbx_strand_id
1 'polypeptide(L)'
;MINLSEVLETNKMILEENLDVRTITMGLSLLDCADASLAKTCDNVYAKLLRYAKDLVKTGDEIGREFGVPIVNKRISITPIALVGAACCRKPKDFVRLAKTLDRAAKKLGVNFIGGYSAVVSKGMTRADELLIRSIPEALAVTDHICASVNVGSTKTGLDMDAVRLMGEIIKETAAKTKARDSLGCAKLVVLCNAPDDNPFMAGAFHGVTEGDAVINVGVSGPGVVNHVLKHTCRGASFETLCETIKRTAFKITRVGQLVAQEASKRLGVPFGIIDLSLAPTPAVGDSVADILKEIGLEHPGAPGTTAALALLNDQVKKGGVMASSYVGGLSGAFIPVSEDQGMIDAVNAGALTIEKLEAMTCVCSVGLDMIAIPGDTPASSISGIIADEAAIGMVNQKTTAVRVIPVADKTVGDTVEFGGLLGHAPVMRVSPFACDKFIARTGRIPAPIHSFKN
;
A
#
# COMPACT_ATOMS: atom_id res chain seq x y z
N MET A 1 -3.20 -25.60 27.51
CA MET A 1 -3.31 -24.79 28.74
C MET A 1 -3.04 -23.35 28.34
N ILE A 2 -3.97 -22.44 28.55
CA ILE A 2 -3.76 -21.00 28.25
C ILE A 2 -2.75 -20.50 29.29
N ASN A 3 -1.62 -19.98 28.85
CA ASN A 3 -0.62 -19.38 29.71
C ASN A 3 -1.07 -17.96 30.07
N LEU A 4 -1.35 -17.71 31.34
CA LEU A 4 -1.83 -16.40 31.82
C LEU A 4 -0.88 -15.26 31.43
N SER A 5 0.45 -15.50 31.43
CA SER A 5 1.43 -14.49 31.02
C SER A 5 1.30 -14.10 29.54
N GLU A 6 0.98 -15.03 28.66
CA GLU A 6 0.77 -14.76 27.23
C GLU A 6 -0.52 -13.97 26.98
N VAL A 7 -1.59 -14.25 27.76
CA VAL A 7 -2.83 -13.47 27.72
C VAL A 7 -2.59 -12.03 28.17
N LEU A 8 -1.87 -11.84 29.27
CA LEU A 8 -1.53 -10.51 29.81
C LEU A 8 -0.64 -9.74 28.82
N GLU A 9 0.33 -10.41 28.20
CA GLU A 9 1.19 -9.80 27.19
C GLU A 9 0.39 -9.36 25.96
N THR A 10 -0.51 -10.20 25.44
CA THR A 10 -1.38 -9.85 24.32
C THR A 10 -2.27 -8.66 24.65
N ASN A 11 -2.87 -8.63 25.85
CA ASN A 11 -3.67 -7.49 26.30
C ASN A 11 -2.85 -6.21 26.35
N LYS A 12 -1.62 -6.27 26.84
CA LYS A 12 -0.72 -5.12 26.86
C LYS A 12 -0.37 -4.62 25.47
N MET A 13 -0.06 -5.54 24.54
CA MET A 13 0.20 -5.19 23.14
C MET A 13 -0.98 -4.43 22.51
N ILE A 14 -2.21 -4.80 22.83
CA ILE A 14 -3.42 -4.16 22.28
C ILE A 14 -3.71 -2.83 22.96
N LEU A 15 -3.68 -2.78 24.30
CA LEU A 15 -4.16 -1.61 25.06
C LEU A 15 -3.11 -0.50 25.20
N GLU A 16 -1.83 -0.85 25.22
CA GLU A 16 -0.73 0.09 25.53
C GLU A 16 0.23 0.28 24.34
N GLU A 17 0.35 -0.70 23.43
CA GLU A 17 1.41 -0.76 22.43
C GLU A 17 0.89 -0.62 20.98
N ASN A 18 -0.37 -0.22 20.80
CA ASN A 18 -1.02 0.05 19.50
C ASN A 18 -1.03 -1.16 18.53
N LEU A 19 -1.14 -2.40 19.04
CA LEU A 19 -1.39 -3.54 18.17
C LEU A 19 -2.78 -3.44 17.54
N ASP A 20 -2.84 -3.43 16.23
CA ASP A 20 -4.10 -3.48 15.50
C ASP A 20 -4.12 -4.55 14.40
N VAL A 21 -5.32 -5.00 14.06
CA VAL A 21 -5.60 -5.62 12.77
C VAL A 21 -5.98 -4.50 11.82
N ARG A 22 -5.02 -4.09 11.00
CA ARG A 22 -5.17 -2.94 10.12
C ARG A 22 -6.32 -3.12 9.14
N THR A 23 -6.54 -4.34 8.66
CA THR A 23 -7.64 -4.61 7.74
C THR A 23 -8.02 -6.07 7.68
N ILE A 24 -9.33 -6.33 7.53
CA ILE A 24 -9.84 -7.54 6.89
C ILE A 24 -10.23 -7.13 5.46
N THR A 25 -9.58 -7.72 4.47
CA THR A 25 -9.82 -7.43 3.05
C THR A 25 -10.38 -8.66 2.36
N MET A 26 -11.55 -8.54 1.76
CA MET A 26 -12.12 -9.57 0.91
C MET A 26 -11.65 -9.36 -0.52
N GLY A 27 -10.85 -10.29 -1.04
CA GLY A 27 -10.48 -10.36 -2.46
C GLY A 27 -11.61 -11.02 -3.25
N LEU A 28 -11.98 -10.44 -4.40
CA LEU A 28 -13.06 -10.95 -5.25
C LEU A 28 -12.67 -10.94 -6.73
N SER A 29 -12.72 -12.09 -7.37
CA SER A 29 -12.66 -12.14 -8.83
C SER A 29 -13.94 -11.56 -9.42
N LEU A 30 -13.79 -10.67 -10.41
CA LEU A 30 -14.90 -10.08 -11.17
C LEU A 30 -14.88 -10.48 -12.64
N LEU A 31 -14.06 -11.48 -13.02
CA LEU A 31 -13.94 -11.90 -14.42
C LEU A 31 -15.27 -12.39 -15.00
N ASP A 32 -16.06 -13.10 -14.22
CA ASP A 32 -17.39 -13.59 -14.59
C ASP A 32 -18.47 -12.48 -14.69
N CYS A 33 -18.13 -11.25 -14.27
CA CYS A 33 -19.04 -10.10 -14.39
C CYS A 33 -18.94 -9.40 -15.75
N ALA A 34 -17.93 -9.71 -16.55
CA ALA A 34 -17.72 -9.07 -17.85
C ALA A 34 -18.85 -9.40 -18.84
N ASP A 35 -19.36 -8.40 -19.54
CA ASP A 35 -20.36 -8.52 -20.60
C ASP A 35 -20.04 -7.49 -21.69
N ALA A 36 -20.50 -7.70 -22.90
CA ALA A 36 -20.37 -6.73 -24.00
C ALA A 36 -21.15 -5.42 -23.73
N SER A 37 -22.15 -5.47 -22.87
CA SER A 37 -22.93 -4.32 -22.42
C SER A 37 -22.35 -3.74 -21.13
N LEU A 38 -21.93 -2.48 -21.15
CA LEU A 38 -21.47 -1.77 -19.97
C LEU A 38 -22.51 -1.74 -18.83
N ALA A 39 -23.80 -1.63 -19.17
CA ALA A 39 -24.86 -1.63 -18.18
C ALA A 39 -24.92 -2.97 -17.43
N LYS A 40 -24.90 -4.08 -18.18
CA LYS A 40 -24.89 -5.43 -17.58
C LYS A 40 -23.64 -5.69 -16.78
N THR A 41 -22.46 -5.29 -17.27
CA THR A 41 -21.20 -5.39 -16.49
C THR A 41 -21.33 -4.64 -15.17
N CYS A 42 -21.85 -3.42 -15.15
CA CYS A 42 -22.08 -2.65 -13.92
C CYS A 42 -23.06 -3.37 -12.97
N ASP A 43 -24.14 -3.91 -13.50
CA ASP A 43 -25.15 -4.61 -12.69
C ASP A 43 -24.59 -5.91 -12.10
N ASN A 44 -23.84 -6.70 -12.89
CA ASN A 44 -23.18 -7.92 -12.45
C ASN A 44 -22.17 -7.64 -11.34
N VAL A 45 -21.29 -6.65 -11.55
CA VAL A 45 -20.29 -6.23 -10.56
C VAL A 45 -20.97 -5.81 -9.26
N TYR A 46 -22.00 -4.96 -9.34
CA TYR A 46 -22.73 -4.50 -8.16
C TYR A 46 -23.36 -5.66 -7.41
N ALA A 47 -24.07 -6.54 -8.12
CA ALA A 47 -24.75 -7.70 -7.53
C ALA A 47 -23.75 -8.67 -6.87
N LYS A 48 -22.61 -8.95 -7.51
CA LYS A 48 -21.57 -9.84 -6.96
C LYS A 48 -20.97 -9.28 -5.68
N LEU A 49 -20.59 -7.99 -5.65
CA LEU A 49 -20.07 -7.34 -4.47
C LEU A 49 -21.05 -7.42 -3.29
N LEU A 50 -22.33 -7.10 -3.51
CA LEU A 50 -23.33 -7.16 -2.46
C LEU A 50 -23.57 -8.60 -1.97
N ARG A 51 -23.53 -9.59 -2.86
CA ARG A 51 -23.74 -11.00 -2.48
C ARG A 51 -22.62 -11.51 -1.57
N TYR A 52 -21.35 -11.24 -1.92
CA TYR A 52 -20.20 -11.78 -1.18
C TYR A 52 -19.87 -11.00 0.07
N ALA A 53 -19.92 -9.66 0.02
CA ALA A 53 -19.40 -8.82 1.09
C ALA A 53 -20.48 -8.25 2.04
N LYS A 54 -21.76 -8.69 1.93
CA LYS A 54 -22.86 -8.15 2.75
C LYS A 54 -22.61 -8.24 4.26
N ASP A 55 -21.93 -9.28 4.71
CA ASP A 55 -21.68 -9.54 6.13
C ASP A 55 -20.26 -9.17 6.57
N LEU A 56 -19.39 -8.66 5.66
CA LEU A 56 -17.96 -8.39 5.92
C LEU A 56 -17.76 -7.41 7.08
N VAL A 57 -18.44 -6.27 7.05
CA VAL A 57 -18.30 -5.23 8.07
C VAL A 57 -18.81 -5.72 9.42
N LYS A 58 -20.00 -6.29 9.45
CA LYS A 58 -20.61 -6.85 10.67
C LYS A 58 -19.70 -7.92 11.28
N THR A 59 -19.21 -8.87 10.47
CA THR A 59 -18.33 -9.94 10.95
C THR A 59 -17.02 -9.39 11.51
N GLY A 60 -16.40 -8.41 10.83
CA GLY A 60 -15.20 -7.76 11.32
C GLY A 60 -15.42 -7.06 12.67
N ASP A 61 -16.52 -6.33 12.83
CA ASP A 61 -16.86 -5.66 14.09
C ASP A 61 -17.15 -6.64 15.24
N GLU A 62 -17.81 -7.76 14.94
CA GLU A 62 -18.06 -8.83 15.92
C GLU A 62 -16.76 -9.49 16.38
N ILE A 63 -15.87 -9.87 15.46
CA ILE A 63 -14.57 -10.46 15.78
C ILE A 63 -13.74 -9.48 16.62
N GLY A 64 -13.69 -8.20 16.23
CA GLY A 64 -12.95 -7.18 16.97
C GLY A 64 -13.42 -7.04 18.42
N ARG A 65 -14.73 -7.05 18.65
CA ARG A 65 -15.32 -7.00 20.00
C ARG A 65 -15.08 -8.27 20.81
N GLU A 66 -15.20 -9.43 20.17
CA GLU A 66 -15.06 -10.73 20.83
C GLU A 66 -13.60 -11.01 21.25
N PHE A 67 -12.65 -10.66 20.39
CA PHE A 67 -11.22 -10.88 20.66
C PHE A 67 -10.53 -9.70 21.36
N GLY A 68 -11.24 -8.58 21.49
CA GLY A 68 -10.68 -7.36 22.09
C GLY A 68 -9.59 -6.70 21.24
N VAL A 69 -9.44 -7.07 19.95
CA VAL A 69 -8.43 -6.53 19.04
C VAL A 69 -9.09 -5.54 18.07
N PRO A 70 -8.62 -4.28 17.98
CA PRO A 70 -9.16 -3.33 17.02
C PRO A 70 -9.00 -3.85 15.59
N ILE A 71 -10.09 -3.91 14.82
CA ILE A 71 -10.06 -4.16 13.38
C ILE A 71 -10.43 -2.85 12.69
N VAL A 72 -9.40 -2.11 12.29
CA VAL A 72 -9.52 -0.71 11.88
C VAL A 72 -10.30 -0.56 10.59
N ASN A 73 -10.02 -1.39 9.59
CA ASN A 73 -10.67 -1.31 8.30
C ASN A 73 -11.28 -2.64 7.85
N LYS A 74 -12.38 -2.55 7.11
CA LYS A 74 -12.97 -3.63 6.32
C LYS A 74 -12.99 -3.17 4.87
N ARG A 75 -12.31 -3.89 4.00
CA ARG A 75 -11.99 -3.49 2.63
C ARG A 75 -12.32 -4.60 1.63
N ILE A 76 -12.39 -4.22 0.36
CA ILE A 76 -12.53 -5.17 -0.74
C ILE A 76 -11.39 -4.90 -1.73
N SER A 77 -10.77 -5.95 -2.26
CA SER A 77 -9.89 -5.90 -3.42
C SER A 77 -10.54 -6.68 -4.57
N ILE A 78 -10.46 -6.17 -5.79
CA ILE A 78 -11.10 -6.78 -6.94
C ILE A 78 -10.10 -7.05 -8.07
N THR A 79 -10.45 -7.94 -8.97
CA THR A 79 -9.73 -8.10 -10.24
C THR A 79 -9.44 -6.74 -10.87
N PRO A 80 -8.22 -6.49 -11.40
CA PRO A 80 -7.92 -5.25 -12.10
C PRO A 80 -9.03 -4.91 -13.09
N ILE A 81 -9.74 -3.80 -12.85
CA ILE A 81 -11.00 -3.48 -13.55
C ILE A 81 -10.78 -3.22 -15.05
N ALA A 82 -9.54 -2.96 -15.48
CA ALA A 82 -9.18 -2.89 -16.89
C ALA A 82 -9.53 -4.17 -17.64
N LEU A 83 -9.32 -5.34 -17.01
CA LEU A 83 -9.64 -6.64 -17.59
C LEU A 83 -11.16 -6.84 -17.74
N VAL A 84 -11.92 -6.49 -16.70
CA VAL A 84 -13.38 -6.62 -16.68
C VAL A 84 -14.04 -5.66 -17.66
N GLY A 85 -13.54 -4.43 -17.76
CA GLY A 85 -14.04 -3.40 -18.65
C GLY A 85 -13.63 -3.56 -20.11
N ALA A 86 -12.66 -4.43 -20.43
CA ALA A 86 -12.12 -4.60 -21.78
C ALA A 86 -13.19 -4.95 -22.82
N ALA A 87 -14.20 -5.74 -22.43
CA ALA A 87 -15.27 -6.16 -23.34
C ALA A 87 -16.27 -5.03 -23.66
N CYS A 88 -16.47 -4.06 -22.76
CA CYS A 88 -17.57 -3.08 -22.86
C CYS A 88 -17.14 -1.61 -22.90
N CYS A 89 -15.99 -1.24 -22.34
CA CYS A 89 -15.54 0.15 -22.29
C CYS A 89 -14.87 0.56 -23.61
N ARG A 90 -15.29 1.69 -24.16
CA ARG A 90 -14.78 2.24 -25.43
C ARG A 90 -14.14 3.62 -25.29
N LYS A 91 -14.33 4.29 -24.16
CA LYS A 91 -13.80 5.62 -23.81
C LYS A 91 -13.56 5.71 -22.30
N PRO A 92 -12.72 6.63 -21.82
CA PRO A 92 -12.41 6.77 -20.37
C PRO A 92 -13.67 6.95 -19.51
N LYS A 93 -14.68 7.68 -19.95
CA LYS A 93 -15.94 7.88 -19.22
C LYS A 93 -16.72 6.59 -18.93
N ASP A 94 -16.49 5.54 -19.71
CA ASP A 94 -17.14 4.25 -19.48
C ASP A 94 -16.55 3.59 -18.22
N PHE A 95 -15.22 3.69 -18.02
CA PHE A 95 -14.56 3.26 -16.79
C PHE A 95 -14.98 4.10 -15.59
N VAL A 96 -15.18 5.41 -15.74
CA VAL A 96 -15.71 6.26 -14.65
C VAL A 96 -17.10 5.76 -14.19
N ARG A 97 -17.91 5.23 -15.10
CA ARG A 97 -19.20 4.61 -14.73
C ARG A 97 -19.00 3.36 -13.88
N LEU A 98 -18.01 2.51 -14.22
CA LEU A 98 -17.63 1.38 -13.37
C LEU A 98 -17.14 1.84 -11.99
N ALA A 99 -16.28 2.86 -11.92
CA ALA A 99 -15.84 3.44 -10.64
C ALA A 99 -17.02 3.90 -9.77
N LYS A 100 -18.00 4.60 -10.36
CA LYS A 100 -19.22 5.01 -9.63
C LYS A 100 -20.06 3.81 -9.16
N THR A 101 -20.07 2.73 -9.92
CA THR A 101 -20.76 1.49 -9.52
C THR A 101 -20.09 0.84 -8.32
N LEU A 102 -18.75 0.77 -8.33
CA LEU A 102 -17.95 0.28 -7.19
C LEU A 102 -18.14 1.16 -5.95
N ASP A 103 -18.09 2.48 -6.10
CA ASP A 103 -18.27 3.43 -5.00
C ASP A 103 -19.66 3.31 -4.36
N ARG A 104 -20.71 3.16 -5.20
CA ARG A 104 -22.06 2.89 -4.73
C ARG A 104 -22.16 1.58 -3.95
N ALA A 105 -21.47 0.53 -4.40
CA ALA A 105 -21.40 -0.73 -3.67
C ALA A 105 -20.68 -0.58 -2.33
N ALA A 106 -19.53 0.12 -2.31
CA ALA A 106 -18.78 0.40 -1.10
C ALA A 106 -19.64 1.12 -0.05
N LYS A 107 -20.34 2.18 -0.46
CA LYS A 107 -21.29 2.94 0.40
C LYS A 107 -22.42 2.05 0.95
N LYS A 108 -22.97 1.18 0.11
CA LYS A 108 -24.05 0.27 0.53
C LYS A 108 -23.58 -0.81 1.51
N LEU A 109 -22.36 -1.31 1.33
CA LEU A 109 -21.74 -2.33 2.19
C LEU A 109 -21.13 -1.74 3.47
N GLY A 110 -20.87 -0.44 3.51
CA GLY A 110 -20.19 0.24 4.62
C GLY A 110 -18.69 -0.07 4.69
N VAL A 111 -18.08 -0.56 3.60
CA VAL A 111 -16.63 -0.81 3.57
C VAL A 111 -15.85 0.49 3.40
N ASN A 112 -14.64 0.52 3.96
CA ASN A 112 -13.81 1.72 3.93
C ASN A 112 -13.32 2.04 2.52
N PHE A 113 -12.83 1.02 1.79
CA PHE A 113 -12.29 1.19 0.43
C PHE A 113 -12.52 -0.06 -0.42
N ILE A 114 -12.55 0.15 -1.75
CA ILE A 114 -12.42 -0.88 -2.77
C ILE A 114 -11.18 -0.56 -3.60
N GLY A 115 -10.17 -1.45 -3.58
CA GLY A 115 -8.99 -1.44 -4.43
C GLY A 115 -9.19 -2.33 -5.65
N GLY A 116 -8.41 -2.05 -6.71
CA GLY A 116 -8.51 -2.80 -7.98
C GLY A 116 -9.08 -1.97 -9.13
N TYR A 117 -9.27 -0.64 -8.94
CA TYR A 117 -9.42 0.25 -10.09
C TYR A 117 -8.05 0.40 -10.76
N SER A 118 -7.61 -0.69 -11.38
CA SER A 118 -6.20 -0.96 -11.68
C SER A 118 -5.98 -1.46 -13.09
N ALA A 119 -4.75 -1.23 -13.58
CA ALA A 119 -4.20 -1.80 -14.80
C ALA A 119 -2.82 -2.44 -14.53
N VAL A 120 -2.52 -3.56 -15.19
CA VAL A 120 -1.24 -4.24 -15.09
C VAL A 120 -0.56 -4.18 -16.46
N VAL A 121 0.38 -3.24 -16.61
CA VAL A 121 0.99 -2.88 -17.89
C VAL A 121 2.50 -3.08 -17.93
N SER A 122 3.02 -3.98 -17.09
CA SER A 122 4.47 -4.19 -16.91
C SER A 122 5.22 -4.60 -18.19
N LYS A 123 4.52 -5.05 -19.22
CA LYS A 123 5.11 -5.43 -20.52
C LYS A 123 4.55 -4.66 -21.70
N GLY A 124 3.44 -3.99 -21.54
CA GLY A 124 2.76 -3.18 -22.55
C GLY A 124 1.32 -2.92 -22.15
N MET A 125 0.73 -1.89 -22.72
CA MET A 125 -0.65 -1.48 -22.48
C MET A 125 -1.58 -2.00 -23.57
N THR A 126 -2.70 -2.58 -23.16
CA THR A 126 -3.84 -2.79 -24.05
C THR A 126 -4.63 -1.49 -24.20
N ARG A 127 -5.52 -1.42 -25.19
CA ARG A 127 -6.44 -0.28 -25.31
C ARG A 127 -7.30 -0.07 -24.05
N ALA A 128 -7.72 -1.15 -23.41
CA ALA A 128 -8.52 -1.08 -22.19
C ALA A 128 -7.72 -0.50 -21.02
N ASP A 129 -6.46 -0.90 -20.88
CA ASP A 129 -5.55 -0.36 -19.85
C ASP A 129 -5.37 1.15 -20.04
N GLU A 130 -5.09 1.61 -21.26
CA GLU A 130 -4.94 3.04 -21.54
C GLU A 130 -6.22 3.83 -21.22
N LEU A 131 -7.39 3.32 -21.63
CA LEU A 131 -8.68 3.95 -21.33
C LEU A 131 -8.95 4.04 -19.84
N LEU A 132 -8.63 2.98 -19.07
CA LEU A 132 -8.73 2.99 -17.62
C LEU A 132 -7.78 4.01 -17.02
N ILE A 133 -6.48 3.98 -17.36
CA ILE A 133 -5.47 4.89 -16.82
C ILE A 133 -5.90 6.35 -17.04
N ARG A 134 -6.32 6.69 -18.26
CA ARG A 134 -6.83 8.05 -18.58
C ARG A 134 -8.13 8.41 -17.86
N SER A 135 -8.85 7.44 -17.31
CA SER A 135 -10.06 7.70 -16.52
C SER A 135 -9.79 7.97 -15.03
N ILE A 136 -8.60 7.62 -14.52
CA ILE A 136 -8.25 7.70 -13.10
C ILE A 136 -8.50 9.10 -12.51
N PRO A 137 -8.06 10.21 -13.15
CA PRO A 137 -8.25 11.54 -12.58
C PRO A 137 -9.72 11.88 -12.31
N GLU A 138 -10.61 11.59 -13.27
CA GLU A 138 -12.03 11.83 -13.10
C GLU A 138 -12.66 10.84 -12.12
N ALA A 139 -12.29 9.56 -12.20
CA ALA A 139 -12.80 8.53 -11.28
C ALA A 139 -12.52 8.88 -9.82
N LEU A 140 -11.28 9.23 -9.49
CA LEU A 140 -10.88 9.57 -8.11
C LEU A 140 -11.43 10.92 -7.63
N ALA A 141 -11.76 11.83 -8.56
CA ALA A 141 -12.40 13.10 -8.21
C ALA A 141 -13.89 12.92 -7.84
N VAL A 142 -14.59 11.93 -8.44
CA VAL A 142 -16.03 11.74 -8.27
C VAL A 142 -16.42 10.56 -7.40
N THR A 143 -15.44 9.89 -6.78
CA THR A 143 -15.66 8.76 -5.86
C THR A 143 -14.91 8.96 -4.55
N ASP A 144 -15.47 8.41 -3.47
CA ASP A 144 -14.89 8.55 -2.13
C ASP A 144 -14.10 7.29 -1.71
N HIS A 145 -14.61 6.10 -2.05
CA HIS A 145 -14.11 4.81 -1.55
C HIS A 145 -13.25 4.02 -2.55
N ILE A 146 -12.96 4.58 -3.73
CA ILE A 146 -12.22 3.86 -4.77
C ILE A 146 -10.73 4.19 -4.70
N CYS A 147 -9.90 3.15 -4.76
CA CYS A 147 -8.46 3.26 -4.87
C CYS A 147 -7.96 2.68 -6.19
N ALA A 148 -7.00 3.36 -6.80
CA ALA A 148 -6.43 3.01 -8.10
C ALA A 148 -4.96 2.64 -7.99
N SER A 149 -4.52 1.73 -8.87
CA SER A 149 -3.11 1.42 -9.02
C SER A 149 -2.76 1.03 -10.46
N VAL A 150 -1.50 1.28 -10.83
CA VAL A 150 -0.97 0.88 -12.14
C VAL A 150 0.39 0.21 -11.93
N ASN A 151 0.52 -1.06 -12.34
CA ASN A 151 1.79 -1.78 -12.26
C ASN A 151 2.56 -1.63 -13.58
N VAL A 152 3.60 -0.77 -13.57
CA VAL A 152 4.33 -0.35 -14.77
C VAL A 152 5.57 -1.19 -15.09
N GLY A 153 5.93 -2.12 -14.22
CA GLY A 153 7.14 -2.91 -14.40
C GLY A 153 7.21 -4.15 -13.56
N SER A 154 8.14 -5.02 -13.92
CA SER A 154 8.52 -6.16 -13.09
C SER A 154 9.96 -6.60 -13.37
N THR A 155 10.55 -7.34 -12.45
CA THR A 155 11.86 -7.98 -12.64
C THR A 155 11.90 -8.83 -13.89
N LYS A 156 10.79 -9.51 -14.24
CA LYS A 156 10.72 -10.41 -15.42
C LYS A 156 10.54 -9.65 -16.74
N THR A 157 9.91 -8.49 -16.72
CA THR A 157 9.50 -7.81 -17.97
C THR A 157 10.27 -6.52 -18.24
N GLY A 158 10.96 -5.97 -17.25
CA GLY A 158 11.52 -4.61 -17.33
C GLY A 158 10.47 -3.56 -17.00
N LEU A 159 10.69 -2.31 -17.43
CA LEU A 159 9.80 -1.18 -17.17
C LEU A 159 9.16 -0.70 -18.48
N ASP A 160 7.86 -0.46 -18.48
CA ASP A 160 7.13 0.19 -19.56
C ASP A 160 7.25 1.72 -19.39
N MET A 161 8.18 2.34 -20.15
CA MET A 161 8.46 3.78 -20.03
C MET A 161 7.33 4.65 -20.62
N ASP A 162 6.51 4.12 -21.52
CA ASP A 162 5.32 4.81 -22.00
C ASP A 162 4.26 4.90 -20.90
N ALA A 163 4.07 3.82 -20.14
CA ALA A 163 3.22 3.82 -18.94
C ALA A 163 3.77 4.74 -17.85
N VAL A 164 5.09 4.70 -17.58
CA VAL A 164 5.75 5.59 -16.60
C VAL A 164 5.51 7.05 -16.95
N ARG A 165 5.71 7.44 -18.21
CA ARG A 165 5.45 8.80 -18.67
C ARG A 165 3.98 9.20 -18.48
N LEU A 166 3.07 8.35 -18.93
CA LEU A 166 1.63 8.57 -18.78
C LEU A 166 1.23 8.75 -17.31
N MET A 167 1.81 7.96 -16.40
CA MET A 167 1.47 8.07 -14.98
C MET A 167 1.88 9.39 -14.34
N GLY A 168 3.00 9.99 -14.74
CA GLY A 168 3.34 11.36 -14.31
C GLY A 168 2.30 12.39 -14.72
N GLU A 169 1.78 12.30 -15.97
CA GLU A 169 0.70 13.15 -16.46
C GLU A 169 -0.61 12.91 -15.67
N ILE A 170 -0.96 11.64 -15.42
CA ILE A 170 -2.17 11.24 -14.68
C ILE A 170 -2.13 11.71 -13.23
N ILE A 171 -0.99 11.63 -12.56
CA ILE A 171 -0.84 12.13 -11.19
C ILE A 171 -1.03 13.65 -11.15
N LYS A 172 -0.45 14.39 -12.08
CA LYS A 172 -0.66 15.85 -12.19
C LYS A 172 -2.13 16.20 -12.44
N GLU A 173 -2.79 15.50 -13.35
CA GLU A 173 -4.21 15.73 -13.64
C GLU A 173 -5.09 15.36 -12.42
N THR A 174 -4.77 14.26 -11.73
CA THR A 174 -5.48 13.84 -10.52
C THR A 174 -5.35 14.90 -9.42
N ALA A 175 -4.14 15.42 -9.20
CA ALA A 175 -3.89 16.49 -8.24
C ALA A 175 -4.73 17.74 -8.59
N ALA A 176 -4.72 18.17 -9.85
CA ALA A 176 -5.49 19.31 -10.31
C ALA A 176 -7.00 19.12 -10.12
N LYS A 177 -7.56 17.95 -10.46
CA LYS A 177 -8.99 17.65 -10.31
C LYS A 177 -9.45 17.52 -8.86
N THR A 178 -8.54 17.22 -7.96
CA THR A 178 -8.84 17.07 -6.51
C THR A 178 -8.24 18.20 -5.65
N LYS A 179 -7.81 19.30 -6.27
CA LYS A 179 -7.22 20.48 -5.63
C LYS A 179 -8.03 21.00 -4.44
N ALA A 180 -9.37 21.03 -4.53
CA ALA A 180 -10.25 21.48 -3.45
C ALA A 180 -10.22 20.59 -2.20
N ARG A 181 -9.54 19.44 -2.26
CA ARG A 181 -9.33 18.49 -1.16
C ARG A 181 -7.83 18.16 -1.03
N ASP A 182 -6.97 19.16 -1.12
CA ASP A 182 -5.52 19.06 -0.97
C ASP A 182 -4.89 17.93 -1.82
N SER A 183 -5.38 17.76 -3.05
CA SER A 183 -4.94 16.72 -3.99
C SER A 183 -5.13 15.28 -3.46
N LEU A 184 -6.09 15.06 -2.56
CA LEU A 184 -6.37 13.77 -1.89
C LEU A 184 -6.62 12.61 -2.88
N GLY A 185 -7.00 12.88 -4.12
CA GLY A 185 -7.08 11.86 -5.16
C GLY A 185 -5.76 11.12 -5.37
N CYS A 186 -4.62 11.82 -5.25
CA CYS A 186 -3.30 11.22 -5.37
C CYS A 186 -2.95 10.30 -4.19
N ALA A 187 -3.50 10.52 -2.99
CA ALA A 187 -3.35 9.61 -1.86
C ALA A 187 -4.05 8.25 -2.10
N LYS A 188 -5.00 8.19 -3.04
CA LYS A 188 -5.72 6.98 -3.46
C LYS A 188 -5.17 6.35 -4.76
N LEU A 189 -4.02 6.81 -5.23
CA LEU A 189 -3.37 6.36 -6.47
C LEU A 189 -1.94 5.90 -6.19
N VAL A 190 -1.61 4.68 -6.59
CA VAL A 190 -0.27 4.11 -6.45
C VAL A 190 0.24 3.60 -7.79
N VAL A 191 1.49 3.90 -8.12
CA VAL A 191 2.22 3.30 -9.23
C VAL A 191 3.15 2.23 -8.68
N LEU A 192 3.09 1.02 -9.24
CA LEU A 192 3.77 -0.16 -8.71
C LEU A 192 4.76 -0.76 -9.71
N CYS A 193 5.79 -1.42 -9.16
CA CYS A 193 6.61 -2.40 -9.84
C CYS A 193 6.63 -3.69 -9.01
N ASN A 194 6.52 -4.86 -9.66
CA ASN A 194 6.41 -6.16 -8.99
C ASN A 194 5.23 -6.23 -7.99
N ALA A 195 4.07 -5.70 -8.36
CA ALA A 195 2.89 -5.73 -7.48
C ALA A 195 2.51 -7.19 -7.14
N PRO A 196 2.29 -7.52 -5.85
CA PRO A 196 1.75 -8.83 -5.47
C PRO A 196 0.25 -8.92 -5.77
N ASP A 197 -0.21 -10.13 -6.11
CA ASP A 197 -1.59 -10.38 -6.50
C ASP A 197 -2.57 -10.44 -5.30
N ASP A 198 -2.04 -10.54 -4.09
CA ASP A 198 -2.76 -10.78 -2.83
C ASP A 198 -2.69 -9.63 -1.83
N ASN A 199 -2.21 -8.46 -2.24
CA ASN A 199 -2.01 -7.31 -1.36
C ASN A 199 -3.32 -6.81 -0.73
N PRO A 200 -3.49 -6.84 0.63
CA PRO A 200 -4.67 -6.35 1.31
C PRO A 200 -4.62 -4.84 1.62
N PHE A 201 -3.47 -4.19 1.44
CA PHE A 201 -3.28 -2.78 1.81
C PHE A 201 -3.64 -1.83 0.67
N MET A 202 -4.48 -0.84 0.96
CA MET A 202 -4.81 0.25 0.05
C MET A 202 -3.69 1.33 0.09
N ALA A 203 -3.43 2.09 -1.01
CA ALA A 203 -4.25 2.16 -2.24
C ALA A 203 -3.91 1.09 -3.29
N GLY A 204 -2.79 0.38 -3.19
CA GLY A 204 -2.28 -0.52 -4.22
C GLY A 204 -2.92 -1.91 -4.29
N ALA A 205 -3.90 -2.21 -3.44
CA ALA A 205 -4.54 -3.54 -3.41
C ALA A 205 -5.32 -3.83 -4.70
N PHE A 206 -5.20 -5.05 -5.18
CA PHE A 206 -6.10 -5.67 -6.16
C PHE A 206 -6.11 -7.19 -5.95
N HIS A 207 -7.07 -7.87 -6.57
CA HIS A 207 -7.18 -9.31 -6.56
C HIS A 207 -6.66 -9.88 -7.86
N GLY A 208 -5.54 -10.60 -7.80
CA GLY A 208 -4.85 -11.13 -8.98
C GLY A 208 -5.69 -12.15 -9.75
N VAL A 209 -5.35 -12.31 -11.02
CA VAL A 209 -6.08 -13.24 -11.91
C VAL A 209 -5.79 -14.71 -11.61
N THR A 210 -4.75 -15.00 -10.84
CA THR A 210 -4.38 -16.35 -10.40
C THR A 210 -4.98 -16.72 -9.06
N GLU A 211 -5.64 -15.77 -8.38
CA GLU A 211 -6.35 -15.97 -7.14
C GLU A 211 -7.70 -16.68 -7.35
N GLY A 212 -8.25 -17.24 -6.27
CA GLY A 212 -9.57 -17.87 -6.30
C GLY A 212 -10.72 -16.89 -6.51
N ASP A 213 -11.95 -17.40 -6.59
CA ASP A 213 -13.16 -16.56 -6.77
C ASP A 213 -13.35 -15.53 -5.65
N ALA A 214 -13.02 -15.93 -4.42
CA ALA A 214 -13.05 -15.07 -3.24
C ALA A 214 -12.04 -15.57 -2.21
N VAL A 215 -11.37 -14.63 -1.52
CA VAL A 215 -10.43 -14.91 -0.42
C VAL A 215 -10.55 -13.87 0.68
N ILE A 216 -10.18 -14.23 1.92
CA ILE A 216 -10.00 -13.30 3.03
C ILE A 216 -8.50 -13.10 3.26
N ASN A 217 -8.02 -11.89 3.08
CA ASN A 217 -6.67 -11.47 3.41
C ASN A 217 -6.70 -10.53 4.63
N VAL A 218 -5.77 -10.70 5.55
CA VAL A 218 -5.72 -9.89 6.77
C VAL A 218 -4.38 -9.16 6.85
N GLY A 219 -4.44 -7.86 7.03
CA GLY A 219 -3.26 -7.05 7.33
C GLY A 219 -3.18 -6.76 8.82
N VAL A 220 -2.04 -7.06 9.43
CA VAL A 220 -1.75 -6.72 10.82
C VAL A 220 -0.60 -5.73 10.90
N SER A 221 -0.66 -4.85 11.90
CA SER A 221 0.36 -3.83 12.12
C SER A 221 0.68 -3.71 13.60
N GLY A 222 1.89 -3.26 13.88
CA GLY A 222 2.33 -3.09 15.27
C GLY A 222 3.71 -2.45 15.37
N PRO A 223 3.99 -1.30 14.70
CA PRO A 223 5.23 -0.56 14.93
C PRO A 223 5.36 -0.19 16.40
N GLY A 224 4.28 0.23 17.05
CA GLY A 224 4.24 0.56 18.47
C GLY A 224 4.67 -0.60 19.35
N VAL A 225 4.25 -1.82 19.05
CA VAL A 225 4.68 -3.02 19.81
C VAL A 225 6.18 -3.23 19.70
N VAL A 226 6.71 -3.19 18.47
CA VAL A 226 8.16 -3.36 18.24
C VAL A 226 8.96 -2.24 18.93
N ASN A 227 8.53 -0.99 18.78
CA ASN A 227 9.14 0.17 19.41
C ASN A 227 9.17 0.00 20.94
N HIS A 228 8.02 -0.30 21.56
CA HIS A 228 7.91 -0.49 23.00
C HIS A 228 8.87 -1.59 23.51
N VAL A 229 8.87 -2.75 22.85
CA VAL A 229 9.73 -3.88 23.26
C VAL A 229 11.21 -3.51 23.15
N LEU A 230 11.65 -2.88 22.05
CA LEU A 230 13.05 -2.47 21.89
C LEU A 230 13.48 -1.46 22.96
N LYS A 231 12.66 -0.45 23.19
CA LYS A 231 12.92 0.60 24.20
C LYS A 231 13.13 0.04 25.61
N HIS A 232 12.39 -1.00 25.99
CA HIS A 232 12.40 -1.53 27.34
C HIS A 232 13.35 -2.73 27.54
N THR A 233 13.67 -3.47 26.47
CA THR A 233 14.43 -4.72 26.61
C THR A 233 15.79 -4.73 25.90
N CYS A 234 16.02 -3.81 24.95
CA CYS A 234 17.21 -3.86 24.11
C CYS A 234 18.16 -2.66 24.25
N ARG A 235 17.97 -1.80 25.24
CA ARG A 235 18.83 -0.62 25.44
C ARG A 235 20.29 -1.05 25.67
N GLY A 236 21.17 -0.70 24.72
CA GLY A 236 22.60 -1.09 24.74
C GLY A 236 22.85 -2.57 24.42
N ALA A 237 21.86 -3.32 23.93
CA ALA A 237 22.01 -4.72 23.55
C ALA A 237 22.79 -4.86 22.22
N SER A 238 23.32 -6.07 21.97
CA SER A 238 23.97 -6.41 20.70
C SER A 238 22.93 -6.51 19.54
N PHE A 239 23.41 -6.45 18.29
CA PHE A 239 22.56 -6.65 17.12
C PHE A 239 21.89 -8.03 17.10
N GLU A 240 22.55 -9.07 17.62
CA GLU A 240 21.95 -10.41 17.72
C GLU A 240 20.74 -10.40 18.64
N THR A 241 20.83 -9.72 19.78
CA THR A 241 19.71 -9.57 20.72
C THR A 241 18.58 -8.75 20.11
N LEU A 242 18.90 -7.65 19.42
CA LEU A 242 17.92 -6.85 18.67
C LEU A 242 17.18 -7.69 17.62
N CYS A 243 17.91 -8.41 16.78
CA CYS A 243 17.36 -9.28 15.74
C CYS A 243 16.41 -10.33 16.34
N GLU A 244 16.82 -11.02 17.37
CA GLU A 244 15.99 -12.05 18.00
C GLU A 244 14.73 -11.48 18.65
N THR A 245 14.85 -10.29 19.27
CA THR A 245 13.71 -9.60 19.88
C THR A 245 12.69 -9.16 18.83
N ILE A 246 13.12 -8.52 17.74
CA ILE A 246 12.24 -8.10 16.64
C ILE A 246 11.52 -9.31 16.04
N LYS A 247 12.28 -10.38 15.75
CA LYS A 247 11.73 -11.60 15.17
C LYS A 247 10.65 -12.25 16.04
N ARG A 248 10.89 -12.35 17.35
CA ARG A 248 9.91 -12.89 18.33
C ARG A 248 8.66 -12.01 18.43
N THR A 249 8.83 -10.69 18.42
CA THR A 249 7.71 -9.75 18.45
C THR A 249 6.87 -9.88 17.19
N ALA A 250 7.50 -9.90 16.02
CA ALA A 250 6.83 -10.10 14.73
C ALA A 250 6.06 -11.44 14.67
N PHE A 251 6.65 -12.52 15.22
CA PHE A 251 5.96 -13.80 15.36
C PHE A 251 4.65 -13.67 16.13
N LYS A 252 4.66 -13.00 17.30
CA LYS A 252 3.46 -12.82 18.13
C LYS A 252 2.39 -12.00 17.43
N ILE A 253 2.76 -10.88 16.81
CA ILE A 253 1.84 -10.04 16.04
C ILE A 253 1.16 -10.87 14.92
N THR A 254 1.94 -11.65 14.18
CA THR A 254 1.42 -12.49 13.09
C THR A 254 0.42 -13.54 13.60
N ARG A 255 0.66 -14.12 14.77
CA ARG A 255 -0.27 -15.10 15.38
C ARG A 255 -1.63 -14.50 15.70
N VAL A 256 -1.68 -13.25 16.16
CA VAL A 256 -2.94 -12.52 16.37
C VAL A 256 -3.69 -12.34 15.04
N GLY A 257 -2.99 -11.92 13.99
CA GLY A 257 -3.58 -11.79 12.64
C GLY A 257 -4.12 -13.11 12.10
N GLN A 258 -3.41 -14.22 12.30
CA GLN A 258 -3.88 -15.54 11.87
C GLN A 258 -5.17 -15.96 12.58
N LEU A 259 -5.29 -15.70 13.88
CA LEU A 259 -6.50 -15.99 14.63
C LEU A 259 -7.70 -15.25 14.04
N VAL A 260 -7.55 -13.95 13.80
CA VAL A 260 -8.59 -13.11 13.18
C VAL A 260 -8.94 -13.58 11.77
N ALA A 261 -7.92 -13.91 10.96
CA ALA A 261 -8.11 -14.35 9.58
C ALA A 261 -8.90 -15.68 9.50
N GLN A 262 -8.54 -16.65 10.34
CA GLN A 262 -9.22 -17.94 10.41
C GLN A 262 -10.68 -17.79 10.85
N GLU A 263 -10.95 -16.96 11.83
CA GLU A 263 -12.32 -16.73 12.30
C GLU A 263 -13.16 -15.95 11.28
N ALA A 264 -12.57 -14.94 10.61
CA ALA A 264 -13.23 -14.22 9.53
C ALA A 264 -13.57 -15.16 8.35
N SER A 265 -12.62 -16.00 7.93
CA SER A 265 -12.82 -17.01 6.89
C SER A 265 -13.96 -17.96 7.23
N LYS A 266 -13.98 -18.49 8.45
CA LYS A 266 -15.03 -19.40 8.94
C LYS A 266 -16.41 -18.76 8.95
N ARG A 267 -16.56 -17.54 9.50
CA ARG A 267 -17.86 -16.86 9.62
C ARG A 267 -18.42 -16.42 8.28
N LEU A 268 -17.52 -15.97 7.37
CA LEU A 268 -17.91 -15.51 6.04
C LEU A 268 -18.06 -16.65 5.03
N GLY A 269 -17.59 -17.86 5.34
CA GLY A 269 -17.59 -18.99 4.41
C GLY A 269 -16.71 -18.76 3.18
N VAL A 270 -15.63 -17.97 3.32
CA VAL A 270 -14.71 -17.62 2.25
C VAL A 270 -13.31 -18.10 2.62
N PRO A 271 -12.56 -18.76 1.71
CA PRO A 271 -11.22 -19.27 2.00
C PRO A 271 -10.29 -18.22 2.58
N PHE A 272 -9.44 -18.64 3.52
CA PHE A 272 -8.35 -17.82 4.02
C PHE A 272 -7.22 -17.79 2.99
N GLY A 273 -6.79 -16.60 2.57
CA GLY A 273 -5.70 -16.33 1.67
C GLY A 273 -4.39 -16.11 2.42
N ILE A 274 -4.07 -14.85 2.75
CA ILE A 274 -2.79 -14.50 3.40
C ILE A 274 -2.96 -13.60 4.62
N ILE A 275 -1.86 -13.56 5.41
CA ILE A 275 -1.59 -12.53 6.40
C ILE A 275 -0.47 -11.64 5.87
N ASP A 276 -0.74 -10.37 5.83
CA ASP A 276 0.27 -9.36 5.59
C ASP A 276 0.70 -8.77 6.94
N LEU A 277 1.92 -9.09 7.37
CA LEU A 277 2.55 -8.45 8.53
C LEU A 277 3.33 -7.23 8.06
N SER A 278 2.70 -6.09 8.05
CA SER A 278 3.34 -4.83 7.70
C SER A 278 3.42 -3.91 8.91
N LEU A 279 4.62 -3.49 9.26
CA LEU A 279 4.81 -2.40 10.20
C LEU A 279 4.42 -1.09 9.48
N ALA A 280 3.12 -0.85 9.40
CA ALA A 280 2.51 0.33 8.79
C ALA A 280 2.16 1.32 9.91
N PRO A 281 2.91 2.42 10.05
CA PRO A 281 2.72 3.38 11.13
C PRO A 281 1.38 4.11 11.02
N THR A 282 1.01 4.79 12.10
CA THR A 282 -0.08 5.77 12.13
C THR A 282 0.42 7.08 12.74
N PRO A 283 -0.34 8.18 12.61
CA PRO A 283 0.00 9.44 13.27
C PRO A 283 -0.04 9.36 14.81
N ALA A 284 -0.44 8.24 15.39
CA ALA A 284 -0.49 8.05 16.84
C ALA A 284 0.91 8.04 17.45
N VAL A 285 1.07 8.68 18.59
CA VAL A 285 2.35 8.72 19.32
C VAL A 285 2.83 7.31 19.66
N GLY A 286 4.06 7.00 19.29
CA GLY A 286 4.71 5.71 19.55
C GLY A 286 4.44 4.64 18.49
N ASP A 287 3.51 4.85 17.55
CA ASP A 287 3.25 3.93 16.43
C ASP A 287 4.06 4.36 15.18
N SER A 288 5.37 4.31 15.27
CA SER A 288 6.31 4.88 14.31
C SER A 288 7.44 3.92 13.96
N VAL A 289 7.69 3.71 12.68
CA VAL A 289 8.87 2.98 12.18
C VAL A 289 10.13 3.82 12.37
N ALA A 290 10.03 5.14 12.24
CA ALA A 290 11.13 6.04 12.53
C ALA A 290 11.62 5.92 13.98
N ASP A 291 10.71 5.77 14.94
CA ASP A 291 11.08 5.59 16.36
C ASP A 291 11.75 4.22 16.59
N ILE A 292 11.32 3.17 15.89
CA ILE A 292 12.05 1.88 15.91
C ILE A 292 13.49 2.07 15.43
N LEU A 293 13.72 2.83 14.36
CA LEU A 293 15.06 3.11 13.85
C LEU A 293 15.90 3.90 14.86
N LYS A 294 15.29 4.80 15.63
CA LYS A 294 15.97 5.51 16.74
C LYS A 294 16.35 4.55 17.87
N GLU A 295 15.48 3.62 18.26
CA GLU A 295 15.79 2.61 19.27
C GLU A 295 16.89 1.63 18.80
N ILE A 296 17.05 1.41 17.50
CA ILE A 296 18.18 0.67 16.93
C ILE A 296 19.50 1.45 17.05
N GLY A 297 19.44 2.77 17.25
CA GLY A 297 20.61 3.60 17.55
C GLY A 297 20.85 4.78 16.61
N LEU A 298 19.85 5.15 15.80
CA LEU A 298 19.95 6.33 14.94
C LEU A 298 19.40 7.58 15.66
N GLU A 299 20.04 8.71 15.48
CA GLU A 299 19.53 9.99 15.97
C GLU A 299 18.23 10.37 15.24
N HIS A 300 18.27 10.27 13.90
CA HIS A 300 17.12 10.45 13.02
C HIS A 300 17.16 9.46 11.84
N PRO A 301 16.01 9.02 11.31
CA PRO A 301 15.95 8.45 9.97
C PRO A 301 16.56 9.43 8.97
N GLY A 302 17.39 8.94 8.06
CA GLY A 302 18.18 9.78 7.15
C GLY A 302 19.68 9.83 7.51
N ALA A 303 20.04 9.65 8.78
CA ALA A 303 21.44 9.54 9.20
C ALA A 303 22.18 8.39 8.50
N PRO A 304 23.51 8.44 8.36
CA PRO A 304 24.31 7.30 7.94
C PRO A 304 23.97 6.06 8.80
N GLY A 305 23.76 4.90 8.17
CA GLY A 305 23.31 3.68 8.83
C GLY A 305 21.80 3.40 8.68
N THR A 306 20.96 4.36 8.31
CA THR A 306 19.50 4.19 8.22
C THR A 306 19.11 3.03 7.29
N THR A 307 19.69 2.92 6.10
CA THR A 307 19.40 1.83 5.17
C THR A 307 19.79 0.48 5.76
N ALA A 308 20.90 0.38 6.47
CA ALA A 308 21.32 -0.86 7.16
C ALA A 308 20.37 -1.24 8.30
N ALA A 309 19.98 -0.28 9.14
CA ALA A 309 19.02 -0.50 10.23
C ALA A 309 17.65 -0.94 9.71
N LEU A 310 17.18 -0.31 8.62
CA LEU A 310 15.92 -0.67 7.98
C LEU A 310 15.99 -2.06 7.32
N ALA A 311 17.13 -2.43 6.72
CA ALA A 311 17.35 -3.77 6.17
C ALA A 311 17.25 -4.84 7.27
N LEU A 312 17.91 -4.59 8.40
CA LEU A 312 17.82 -5.45 9.59
C LEU A 312 16.37 -5.58 10.05
N LEU A 313 15.67 -4.47 10.27
CA LEU A 313 14.29 -4.45 10.73
C LEU A 313 13.39 -5.26 9.78
N ASN A 314 13.43 -4.95 8.49
CA ASN A 314 12.60 -5.58 7.46
C ASN A 314 12.83 -7.09 7.37
N ASP A 315 14.08 -7.54 7.43
CA ASP A 315 14.44 -8.96 7.39
C ASP A 315 13.93 -9.71 8.63
N GLN A 316 14.10 -9.14 9.83
CA GLN A 316 13.67 -9.81 11.07
C GLN A 316 12.13 -9.86 11.17
N VAL A 317 11.43 -8.83 10.71
CA VAL A 317 9.96 -8.83 10.63
C VAL A 317 9.47 -9.95 9.72
N LYS A 318 10.04 -10.09 8.52
CA LYS A 318 9.70 -11.16 7.58
C LYS A 318 9.99 -12.55 8.15
N LYS A 319 11.14 -12.73 8.79
CA LYS A 319 11.50 -14.01 9.45
C LYS A 319 10.50 -14.38 10.54
N GLY A 320 10.12 -13.44 11.39
CA GLY A 320 9.12 -13.65 12.43
C GLY A 320 7.76 -14.04 11.86
N GLY A 321 7.31 -13.35 10.80
CA GLY A 321 6.08 -13.66 10.10
C GLY A 321 6.05 -15.08 9.53
N VAL A 322 7.05 -15.45 8.73
CA VAL A 322 7.15 -16.80 8.10
C VAL A 322 7.24 -17.91 9.15
N MET A 323 7.89 -17.67 10.29
CA MET A 323 7.93 -18.64 11.39
C MET A 323 6.56 -18.81 12.08
N ALA A 324 5.71 -17.80 12.05
CA ALA A 324 4.40 -17.82 12.71
C ALA A 324 3.29 -18.44 11.83
N SER A 325 3.39 -18.30 10.52
CA SER A 325 2.37 -18.74 9.58
C SER A 325 2.97 -19.08 8.21
N SER A 326 2.47 -20.15 7.60
CA SER A 326 2.74 -20.48 6.18
C SER A 326 1.92 -19.64 5.19
N TYR A 327 1.04 -18.78 5.68
CA TYR A 327 0.15 -17.93 4.89
C TYR A 327 0.63 -16.47 4.81
N VAL A 328 1.90 -16.21 5.04
CA VAL A 328 2.45 -14.85 4.91
C VAL A 328 2.55 -14.46 3.45
N GLY A 329 2.04 -13.27 3.12
CA GLY A 329 2.00 -12.74 1.76
C GLY A 329 1.92 -11.22 1.72
N GLY A 330 1.39 -10.68 0.62
CA GLY A 330 1.21 -9.25 0.42
C GLY A 330 2.51 -8.46 0.41
N LEU A 331 2.54 -7.37 1.15
CA LEU A 331 3.68 -6.45 1.24
C LEU A 331 4.53 -6.65 2.49
N SER A 332 4.27 -7.65 3.31
CA SER A 332 4.90 -7.92 4.62
C SER A 332 6.28 -7.31 4.83
N GLY A 333 6.47 -6.57 5.95
CA GLY A 333 7.73 -5.93 6.31
C GLY A 333 7.56 -4.52 6.87
N ALA A 334 8.58 -3.68 6.77
CA ALA A 334 8.57 -2.32 7.28
C ALA A 334 8.17 -1.30 6.20
N PHE A 335 7.15 -0.48 6.48
CA PHE A 335 6.71 0.64 5.66
C PHE A 335 7.38 1.94 6.12
N ILE A 336 7.56 2.85 5.19
CA ILE A 336 8.18 4.17 5.46
C ILE A 336 7.35 5.32 4.86
N PRO A 337 6.01 5.37 5.08
CA PRO A 337 5.22 6.51 4.62
C PRO A 337 5.62 7.77 5.39
N VAL A 338 5.63 8.92 4.71
CA VAL A 338 6.03 10.17 5.37
C VAL A 338 4.87 10.74 6.19
N SER A 339 3.66 10.84 5.62
CA SER A 339 2.55 11.52 6.32
C SER A 339 1.93 10.71 7.46
N GLU A 340 2.11 9.41 7.44
CA GLU A 340 1.50 8.49 8.41
C GLU A 340 2.43 8.17 9.60
N ASP A 341 3.67 8.72 9.61
CA ASP A 341 4.70 8.46 10.63
C ASP A 341 5.27 9.77 11.17
N GLN A 342 4.93 10.11 12.41
CA GLN A 342 5.38 11.36 13.04
C GLN A 342 6.91 11.48 13.06
N GLY A 343 7.64 10.40 13.29
CA GLY A 343 9.09 10.43 13.31
C GLY A 343 9.72 10.63 11.92
N MET A 344 9.04 10.20 10.83
CA MET A 344 9.45 10.52 9.47
C MET A 344 9.20 11.99 9.15
N ILE A 345 8.05 12.54 9.56
CA ILE A 345 7.73 13.97 9.44
C ILE A 345 8.80 14.81 10.13
N ASP A 346 9.15 14.46 11.36
CA ASP A 346 10.17 15.16 12.15
C ASP A 346 11.54 15.10 11.47
N ALA A 347 11.91 13.96 10.88
CA ALA A 347 13.16 13.80 10.15
C ALA A 347 13.22 14.65 8.86
N VAL A 348 12.10 14.78 8.15
CA VAL A 348 11.99 15.69 6.99
C VAL A 348 12.15 17.14 7.44
N ASN A 349 11.44 17.55 8.48
CA ASN A 349 11.49 18.92 9.02
C ASN A 349 12.87 19.29 9.56
N ALA A 350 13.59 18.33 10.12
CA ALA A 350 14.98 18.49 10.55
C ALA A 350 16.00 18.52 9.38
N GLY A 351 15.56 18.26 8.14
CA GLY A 351 16.44 18.17 6.97
C GLY A 351 17.28 16.89 6.92
N ALA A 352 17.00 15.92 7.78
CA ALA A 352 17.72 14.63 7.81
C ALA A 352 17.23 13.67 6.71
N LEU A 353 15.98 13.78 6.27
CA LEU A 353 15.36 12.90 5.31
C LEU A 353 14.95 13.64 4.03
N THR A 354 15.46 13.19 2.89
CA THR A 354 15.14 13.70 1.55
C THR A 354 14.51 12.59 0.69
N ILE A 355 13.97 12.95 -0.49
CA ILE A 355 13.42 11.96 -1.43
C ILE A 355 14.51 10.97 -1.86
N GLU A 356 15.70 11.44 -2.19
CA GLU A 356 16.84 10.60 -2.62
C GLU A 356 17.27 9.64 -1.49
N LYS A 357 17.16 10.08 -0.23
CA LYS A 357 17.43 9.20 0.91
C LYS A 357 16.33 8.17 1.10
N LEU A 358 15.08 8.56 0.90
CA LEU A 358 13.95 7.62 0.89
C LEU A 358 14.10 6.58 -0.22
N GLU A 359 14.48 6.98 -1.45
CA GLU A 359 14.76 6.05 -2.55
C GLU A 359 15.84 5.02 -2.16
N ALA A 360 16.93 5.45 -1.52
CA ALA A 360 17.92 4.51 -1.01
C ALA A 360 17.36 3.56 0.06
N MET A 361 16.44 4.03 0.90
CA MET A 361 15.76 3.20 1.90
C MET A 361 14.77 2.23 1.26
N THR A 362 14.15 2.59 0.15
CA THR A 362 13.21 1.71 -0.58
C THR A 362 13.87 0.49 -1.19
N CYS A 363 15.19 0.49 -1.35
CA CYS A 363 15.92 -0.73 -1.72
C CYS A 363 15.70 -1.88 -0.72
N VAL A 364 15.41 -1.58 0.54
CA VAL A 364 15.33 -2.55 1.64
C VAL A 364 14.04 -2.52 2.45
N CYS A 365 13.14 -1.56 2.21
CA CYS A 365 11.80 -1.55 2.81
C CYS A 365 10.87 -2.54 2.10
N SER A 366 9.63 -2.66 2.53
CA SER A 366 8.67 -3.58 1.91
C SER A 366 7.78 -2.95 0.83
N VAL A 367 7.69 -1.63 0.74
CA VAL A 367 6.79 -0.97 -0.22
C VAL A 367 7.55 -0.07 -1.17
N GLY A 368 7.93 1.14 -0.77
CA GLY A 368 8.49 2.15 -1.67
C GLY A 368 8.31 3.56 -1.12
N LEU A 369 8.32 4.55 -2.01
CA LEU A 369 7.98 5.93 -1.71
C LEU A 369 6.49 6.04 -1.42
N ASP A 370 6.14 6.40 -0.20
CA ASP A 370 4.76 6.37 0.23
C ASP A 370 4.34 7.66 0.93
N MET A 371 3.18 8.19 0.52
CA MET A 371 2.57 9.41 1.08
C MET A 371 3.53 10.61 1.10
N ILE A 372 4.17 10.87 -0.03
CA ILE A 372 5.14 11.96 -0.21
C ILE A 372 4.43 13.18 -0.78
N ALA A 373 4.26 14.24 0.00
CA ALA A 373 3.79 15.53 -0.50
C ALA A 373 4.94 16.27 -1.22
N ILE A 374 4.66 16.78 -2.41
CA ILE A 374 5.61 17.54 -3.23
C ILE A 374 4.96 18.84 -3.73
N PRO A 375 5.76 19.87 -4.15
CA PRO A 375 5.20 21.09 -4.70
C PRO A 375 4.24 20.83 -5.87
N GLY A 376 3.12 21.55 -5.88
CA GLY A 376 2.09 21.38 -6.91
C GLY A 376 2.53 21.76 -8.32
N ASP A 377 3.57 22.57 -8.48
CA ASP A 377 4.16 22.96 -9.75
C ASP A 377 5.19 21.96 -10.29
N THR A 378 5.56 20.93 -9.53
CA THR A 378 6.50 19.88 -9.98
C THR A 378 6.09 19.35 -11.37
N PRO A 379 7.00 19.37 -12.36
CA PRO A 379 6.71 18.89 -13.72
C PRO A 379 6.28 17.42 -13.75
N ALA A 380 5.38 17.07 -14.66
CA ALA A 380 4.98 15.67 -14.85
C ALA A 380 6.15 14.76 -15.20
N SER A 381 7.13 15.27 -15.96
CA SER A 381 8.37 14.55 -16.27
C SER A 381 9.21 14.23 -15.03
N SER A 382 9.30 15.14 -14.07
CA SER A 382 10.01 14.89 -12.80
C SER A 382 9.29 13.82 -11.97
N ILE A 383 7.96 13.83 -11.92
CA ILE A 383 7.17 12.76 -11.29
C ILE A 383 7.40 11.42 -11.99
N SER A 384 7.42 11.41 -13.32
CA SER A 384 7.76 10.22 -14.11
C SER A 384 9.18 9.73 -13.84
N GLY A 385 10.12 10.65 -13.60
CA GLY A 385 11.50 10.33 -13.21
C GLY A 385 11.54 9.57 -11.87
N ILE A 386 10.87 10.09 -10.86
CA ILE A 386 10.73 9.43 -9.54
C ILE A 386 10.10 8.02 -9.69
N ILE A 387 9.07 7.90 -10.52
CA ILE A 387 8.45 6.60 -10.80
C ILE A 387 9.45 5.65 -11.48
N ALA A 388 10.24 6.14 -12.42
CA ALA A 388 11.23 5.33 -13.13
C ALA A 388 12.34 4.82 -12.19
N ASP A 389 12.85 5.68 -11.33
CA ASP A 389 13.90 5.35 -10.36
C ASP A 389 13.41 4.30 -9.36
N GLU A 390 12.24 4.53 -8.78
CA GLU A 390 11.65 3.61 -7.81
C GLU A 390 11.28 2.25 -8.45
N ALA A 391 10.74 2.27 -9.66
CA ALA A 391 10.45 1.05 -10.39
C ALA A 391 11.74 0.28 -10.78
N ALA A 392 12.83 1.00 -11.10
CA ALA A 392 14.14 0.38 -11.36
C ALA A 392 14.72 -0.28 -10.10
N ILE A 393 14.59 0.38 -8.94
CA ILE A 393 14.96 -0.21 -7.64
C ILE A 393 14.21 -1.52 -7.42
N GLY A 394 12.88 -1.53 -7.61
CA GLY A 394 12.06 -2.74 -7.47
C GLY A 394 12.45 -3.83 -8.45
N MET A 395 12.64 -3.48 -9.71
CA MET A 395 13.02 -4.40 -10.79
C MET A 395 14.36 -5.09 -10.50
N VAL A 396 15.38 -4.32 -10.12
CA VAL A 396 16.73 -4.85 -9.88
C VAL A 396 16.80 -5.66 -8.58
N ASN A 397 16.14 -5.22 -7.53
CA ASN A 397 16.17 -5.90 -6.23
C ASN A 397 15.11 -7.02 -6.09
N GLN A 398 14.35 -7.33 -7.13
CA GLN A 398 13.33 -8.39 -7.12
C GLN A 398 12.30 -8.21 -5.98
N LYS A 399 11.93 -6.97 -5.70
CA LYS A 399 10.97 -6.63 -4.66
C LYS A 399 9.87 -5.72 -5.20
N THR A 400 8.74 -5.69 -4.53
CA THR A 400 7.70 -4.69 -4.81
C THR A 400 8.22 -3.30 -4.44
N THR A 401 8.04 -2.36 -5.36
CA THR A 401 8.14 -0.93 -5.09
C THR A 401 6.87 -0.21 -5.51
N ALA A 402 6.58 0.87 -4.81
CA ALA A 402 5.40 1.69 -5.02
C ALA A 402 5.79 3.18 -4.99
N VAL A 403 5.05 3.99 -5.75
CA VAL A 403 5.14 5.45 -5.69
C VAL A 403 3.76 6.01 -5.43
N ARG A 404 3.60 6.66 -4.28
CA ARG A 404 2.42 7.43 -3.88
C ARG A 404 2.87 8.84 -3.53
N VAL A 405 3.04 9.66 -4.59
CA VAL A 405 3.40 11.08 -4.48
C VAL A 405 2.19 11.96 -4.70
N ILE A 406 2.12 13.06 -3.97
CA ILE A 406 0.97 13.96 -3.92
C ILE A 406 1.45 15.37 -4.25
N PRO A 407 1.32 15.81 -5.52
CA PRO A 407 1.58 17.21 -5.88
C PRO A 407 0.47 18.08 -5.29
N VAL A 408 0.81 18.91 -4.29
CA VAL A 408 -0.18 19.72 -3.57
C VAL A 408 -0.25 21.12 -4.18
N ALA A 409 -1.40 21.44 -4.78
CA ALA A 409 -1.60 22.72 -5.42
C ALA A 409 -1.40 23.89 -4.44
N ASP A 410 -0.76 24.97 -4.91
CA ASP A 410 -0.49 26.19 -4.17
C ASP A 410 0.36 26.01 -2.90
N LYS A 411 1.07 24.88 -2.78
CA LYS A 411 2.01 24.58 -1.69
C LYS A 411 3.45 24.53 -2.21
N THR A 412 4.37 24.96 -1.36
CA THR A 412 5.82 25.01 -1.63
C THR A 412 6.58 24.21 -0.58
N VAL A 413 7.87 23.99 -0.81
CA VAL A 413 8.74 23.23 0.11
C VAL A 413 8.69 23.84 1.51
N GLY A 414 8.44 23.02 2.52
CA GLY A 414 8.32 23.39 3.91
C GLY A 414 6.90 23.71 4.37
N ASP A 415 5.95 23.87 3.45
CA ASP A 415 4.52 23.93 3.82
C ASP A 415 4.07 22.57 4.35
N THR A 416 2.98 22.58 5.14
CA THR A 416 2.32 21.36 5.62
C THR A 416 0.98 21.17 4.91
N VAL A 417 0.64 19.91 4.64
CA VAL A 417 -0.66 19.51 4.11
C VAL A 417 -1.33 18.50 5.04
N GLU A 418 -2.64 18.66 5.27
CA GLU A 418 -3.46 17.77 6.09
C GLU A 418 -4.26 16.82 5.19
N PHE A 419 -4.08 15.50 5.39
CA PHE A 419 -4.90 14.48 4.72
C PHE A 419 -5.98 13.92 5.63
N GLY A 420 -5.79 14.06 6.94
CA GLY A 420 -6.74 13.64 7.98
C GLY A 420 -6.77 12.13 8.26
N GLY A 421 -7.34 11.76 9.40
CA GLY A 421 -7.50 10.38 9.83
C GLY A 421 -6.17 9.62 9.88
N LEU A 422 -6.16 8.40 9.35
CA LEU A 422 -4.95 7.56 9.31
C LEU A 422 -3.91 8.04 8.29
N LEU A 423 -4.28 8.89 7.34
CA LEU A 423 -3.35 9.42 6.34
C LEU A 423 -2.47 10.57 6.89
N GLY A 424 -2.85 11.14 8.04
CA GLY A 424 -2.09 12.12 8.79
C GLY A 424 -1.85 13.43 8.06
N HIS A 425 -0.65 13.97 8.21
CA HIS A 425 -0.20 15.21 7.58
C HIS A 425 1.23 15.06 7.07
N ALA A 426 1.62 15.86 6.08
CA ALA A 426 2.97 15.79 5.53
C ALA A 426 3.59 17.17 5.32
N PRO A 427 4.90 17.33 5.56
CA PRO A 427 5.67 18.43 5.01
C PRO A 427 5.81 18.25 3.49
N VAL A 428 5.72 19.34 2.74
CA VAL A 428 5.99 19.34 1.30
C VAL A 428 7.50 19.23 1.08
N MET A 429 7.93 18.11 0.50
CA MET A 429 9.33 17.76 0.32
C MET A 429 9.90 18.37 -0.97
N ARG A 430 11.18 18.70 -0.93
CA ARG A 430 11.90 19.21 -2.10
C ARG A 430 12.07 18.10 -3.15
N VAL A 431 11.76 18.41 -4.41
CA VAL A 431 12.10 17.59 -5.58
C VAL A 431 13.34 18.20 -6.25
N SER A 432 14.20 17.35 -6.82
CA SER A 432 15.36 17.81 -7.60
C SER A 432 14.94 18.80 -8.70
N PRO A 433 15.59 19.97 -8.82
CA PRO A 433 15.23 20.96 -9.82
C PRO A 433 15.76 20.63 -11.23
N PHE A 434 16.54 19.57 -11.38
CA PHE A 434 17.15 19.21 -12.66
C PHE A 434 16.17 18.43 -13.54
N ALA A 435 16.06 18.87 -14.80
CA ALA A 435 15.12 18.32 -15.75
C ALA A 435 15.54 16.94 -16.26
N CYS A 436 14.57 16.02 -16.35
CA CYS A 436 14.73 14.70 -16.95
C CYS A 436 13.85 14.48 -18.21
N ASP A 437 13.32 15.55 -18.80
CA ASP A 437 12.36 15.50 -19.93
C ASP A 437 12.87 14.65 -21.09
N LYS A 438 14.15 14.80 -21.48
CA LYS A 438 14.75 14.03 -22.58
C LYS A 438 14.84 12.53 -22.27
N PHE A 439 15.02 12.16 -21.00
CA PHE A 439 15.01 10.77 -20.57
C PHE A 439 13.59 10.20 -20.64
N ILE A 440 12.63 10.90 -20.07
CA ILE A 440 11.21 10.47 -20.05
C ILE A 440 10.58 10.49 -21.43
N ALA A 441 11.02 11.36 -22.34
CA ALA A 441 10.53 11.39 -23.72
C ALA A 441 10.99 10.19 -24.55
N ARG A 442 11.95 9.39 -24.11
CA ARG A 442 12.32 8.14 -24.77
C ARG A 442 11.17 7.14 -24.61
N THR A 443 10.74 6.57 -25.70
CA THR A 443 9.65 5.61 -25.74
C THR A 443 10.13 4.18 -25.56
N GLY A 444 9.20 3.24 -25.36
CA GLY A 444 9.48 1.82 -25.29
C GLY A 444 9.80 1.33 -23.88
N ARG A 445 10.74 0.46 -23.73
CA ARG A 445 10.98 -0.25 -22.47
C ARG A 445 12.44 -0.19 -22.02
N ILE A 446 12.65 -0.08 -20.70
CA ILE A 446 13.90 -0.49 -20.07
C ILE A 446 13.83 -2.01 -19.95
N PRO A 447 14.76 -2.77 -20.52
CA PRO A 447 14.70 -4.23 -20.52
C PRO A 447 14.88 -4.80 -19.11
N ALA A 448 14.41 -6.03 -18.92
CA ALA A 448 14.60 -6.77 -17.68
C ALA A 448 16.10 -6.96 -17.38
N PRO A 449 16.51 -6.90 -16.09
CA PRO A 449 17.90 -7.07 -15.72
C PRO A 449 18.38 -8.51 -16.02
N ILE A 450 19.67 -8.65 -16.31
CA ILE A 450 20.25 -9.94 -16.76
C ILE A 450 19.99 -11.10 -15.78
N HIS A 451 19.93 -10.84 -14.49
CA HIS A 451 19.67 -11.87 -13.48
C HIS A 451 18.21 -12.40 -13.49
N SER A 452 17.31 -11.75 -14.23
CA SER A 452 15.94 -12.26 -14.44
C SER A 452 15.85 -13.38 -15.49
N PHE A 453 16.88 -13.56 -16.31
CA PHE A 453 16.96 -14.62 -17.30
C PHE A 453 17.38 -15.97 -16.68
N LYS A 454 16.82 -16.29 -15.54
CA LYS A 454 16.94 -17.61 -14.93
C LYS A 454 15.83 -18.49 -15.48
N ASN A 455 16.19 -19.42 -16.32
CA ASN A 455 15.27 -20.44 -16.80
C ASN A 455 15.30 -21.67 -15.87
#